data_be43e9101babba8c7fa3c6c2782298eb
#
_entry.id   be43e9101babba8c7fa3c6c2782298eb
#
_cell.length_a   1.000
_cell.length_b   1.000
_cell.length_c   1.000
_cell.angle_alpha   90.00
_cell.angle_beta   90.00
_cell.angle_gamma   90.00
#
_symmetry.space_group_name_H-M   'P 1'
#
loop_
_entity.id
_entity.type
_entity.pdbx_description
1 polymer ?
#
loop_
_entity_poly.entity_id
_entity_poly.type
_entity_poly.pdbx_seq_one_letter_code
_entity_poly.pdbx_strand_id
1 'polypeptide(L)'
;MTLIQLSYLITIAETGSLSKAAEQLYVSQPSLTNAVKELEKELGVTLLYRSGKGVTQTNDGVEFLQYAKEIYRQYENLMKKYGKGGSYKKKFGVSTQHYSFAVKAFVDMAQEYDMSKYEFAIKETKTREVIGDVSTLKSEIGVLYLSDFNRKAMEKLLHNAHLEFHPLVDCRAYVYLWRGHPLAGETAIRFEQLAHYPCLAFDQGDNSSFYDAEEILSTREYAQVIKANDRATMLNLMVGLNGYTLCSGIICEELNGSDYVAVPFQDEGTDSESVMEIGYINRKNLVLSEMGEKYIEAMKRYLAAT
;
A
#
# COMPACT_ATOMS: atom_id res chain seq x y z
N MET A 1 8.49 9.78 -33.34
CA MET A 1 8.60 8.34 -33.02
C MET A 1 7.24 7.79 -32.60
N THR A 2 6.80 6.64 -33.12
CA THR A 2 5.53 5.98 -32.80
C THR A 2 5.73 4.53 -32.42
N LEU A 3 4.77 3.94 -31.69
CA LEU A 3 4.80 2.50 -31.33
C LEU A 3 4.77 1.59 -32.56
N ILE A 4 4.14 2.02 -33.64
CA ILE A 4 4.14 1.30 -34.92
C ILE A 4 5.54 1.27 -35.52
N GLN A 5 6.28 2.38 -35.52
CA GLN A 5 7.66 2.44 -35.99
C GLN A 5 8.59 1.57 -35.15
N LEU A 6 8.39 1.52 -33.81
CA LEU A 6 9.14 0.61 -32.94
C LEU A 6 8.85 -0.87 -33.28
N SER A 7 7.58 -1.22 -33.46
CA SER A 7 7.18 -2.58 -33.89
C SER A 7 7.83 -2.97 -35.22
N TYR A 8 7.82 -2.08 -36.19
CA TYR A 8 8.42 -2.30 -37.50
C TYR A 8 9.92 -2.54 -37.39
N LEU A 9 10.64 -1.70 -36.63
CA LEU A 9 12.08 -1.84 -36.43
C LEU A 9 12.43 -3.16 -35.74
N ILE A 10 11.68 -3.53 -34.70
CA ILE A 10 11.86 -4.79 -33.96
C ILE A 10 11.68 -5.98 -34.90
N THR A 11 10.61 -6.03 -35.67
CA THR A 11 10.32 -7.12 -36.59
C THR A 11 11.37 -7.24 -37.72
N ILE A 12 11.86 -6.11 -38.25
CA ILE A 12 12.95 -6.10 -39.23
C ILE A 12 14.22 -6.68 -38.62
N ALA A 13 14.57 -6.26 -37.41
CA ALA A 13 15.78 -6.74 -36.73
C ALA A 13 15.71 -8.28 -36.42
N GLU A 14 14.54 -8.80 -36.12
CA GLU A 14 14.31 -10.21 -35.84
C GLU A 14 14.32 -11.08 -37.10
N THR A 15 13.73 -10.58 -38.17
CA THR A 15 13.64 -11.33 -39.44
C THR A 15 14.89 -11.21 -40.30
N GLY A 16 15.70 -10.15 -40.09
CA GLY A 16 16.87 -9.80 -40.94
C GLY A 16 16.48 -9.44 -42.36
N SER A 17 15.19 -9.22 -42.68
CA SER A 17 14.68 -9.01 -44.03
C SER A 17 13.48 -8.09 -44.05
N LEU A 18 13.56 -7.01 -44.84
CA LEU A 18 12.45 -6.07 -45.05
C LEU A 18 11.22 -6.76 -45.66
N SER A 19 11.42 -7.69 -46.59
CA SER A 19 10.32 -8.40 -47.27
C SER A 19 9.58 -9.34 -46.28
N LYS A 20 10.36 -10.13 -45.51
CA LYS A 20 9.77 -11.03 -44.48
C LYS A 20 9.08 -10.24 -43.38
N ALA A 21 9.69 -9.15 -42.92
CA ALA A 21 9.07 -8.29 -41.93
C ALA A 21 7.76 -7.65 -42.41
N ALA A 22 7.74 -7.20 -43.67
CA ALA A 22 6.54 -6.62 -44.29
C ALA A 22 5.40 -7.67 -44.40
N GLU A 23 5.73 -8.91 -44.79
CA GLU A 23 4.79 -10.02 -44.81
C GLU A 23 4.23 -10.35 -43.42
N GLN A 24 5.10 -10.47 -42.43
CA GLN A 24 4.71 -10.76 -41.03
C GLN A 24 3.81 -9.66 -40.43
N LEU A 25 4.06 -8.40 -40.81
CA LEU A 25 3.31 -7.23 -40.32
C LEU A 25 2.09 -6.88 -41.19
N TYR A 26 1.84 -7.63 -42.24
CA TYR A 26 0.74 -7.40 -43.20
C TYR A 26 0.75 -5.98 -43.82
N VAL A 27 1.94 -5.46 -44.11
CA VAL A 27 2.15 -4.15 -44.71
C VAL A 27 2.99 -4.22 -45.99
N SER A 28 2.95 -3.17 -46.82
CA SER A 28 3.84 -3.11 -47.98
C SER A 28 5.28 -2.84 -47.58
N GLN A 29 6.27 -3.47 -48.24
CA GLN A 29 7.65 -3.25 -47.99
C GLN A 29 8.07 -1.75 -48.17
N PRO A 30 7.53 -1.00 -49.15
CA PRO A 30 7.81 0.44 -49.22
C PRO A 30 7.32 1.22 -48.01
N SER A 31 6.13 0.92 -47.48
CA SER A 31 5.59 1.56 -46.25
C SER A 31 6.49 1.29 -45.05
N LEU A 32 6.88 0.03 -44.86
CA LEU A 32 7.79 -0.39 -43.79
C LEU A 32 9.14 0.34 -43.90
N THR A 33 9.70 0.42 -45.12
CA THR A 33 10.97 1.09 -45.40
C THR A 33 10.91 2.57 -45.08
N ASN A 34 9.81 3.24 -45.49
CA ASN A 34 9.63 4.66 -45.24
C ASN A 34 9.46 4.97 -43.74
N ALA A 35 8.66 4.17 -43.04
CA ALA A 35 8.47 4.35 -41.59
C ALA A 35 9.78 4.27 -40.79
N VAL A 36 10.69 3.35 -41.16
CA VAL A 36 12.00 3.23 -40.51
C VAL A 36 12.92 4.41 -40.93
N LYS A 37 12.90 4.83 -42.19
CA LYS A 37 13.66 6.00 -42.64
C LYS A 37 13.23 7.28 -41.91
N GLU A 38 11.94 7.47 -41.70
CA GLU A 38 11.41 8.61 -40.96
C GLU A 38 11.87 8.56 -39.49
N LEU A 39 11.86 7.38 -38.87
CA LEU A 39 12.37 7.19 -37.52
C LEU A 39 13.84 7.52 -37.43
N GLU A 40 14.69 6.98 -38.34
CA GLU A 40 16.14 7.28 -38.41
C GLU A 40 16.39 8.77 -38.63
N LYS A 41 15.61 9.43 -39.48
CA LYS A 41 15.69 10.87 -39.73
C LYS A 41 15.33 11.69 -38.48
N GLU A 42 14.28 11.33 -37.76
CA GLU A 42 13.84 11.99 -36.54
C GLU A 42 14.91 11.88 -35.43
N LEU A 43 15.54 10.71 -35.32
CA LEU A 43 16.57 10.44 -34.32
C LEU A 43 17.95 10.98 -34.71
N GLY A 44 18.19 11.27 -36.00
CA GLY A 44 19.49 11.71 -36.52
C GLY A 44 20.55 10.61 -36.59
N VAL A 45 20.14 9.33 -36.47
CA VAL A 45 21.03 8.16 -36.46
C VAL A 45 20.54 7.09 -37.41
N THR A 46 21.47 6.31 -37.98
CA THR A 46 21.16 5.13 -38.81
C THR A 46 21.08 3.92 -37.90
N LEU A 47 19.95 3.25 -37.87
CA LEU A 47 19.71 2.08 -37.02
C LEU A 47 19.94 0.75 -37.74
N LEU A 48 19.76 0.74 -39.05
CA LEU A 48 19.84 -0.46 -39.88
C LEU A 48 20.78 -0.27 -41.11
N TYR A 49 21.72 -1.19 -41.30
CA TYR A 49 22.45 -1.36 -42.55
C TYR A 49 21.65 -2.26 -43.51
N ARG A 50 21.54 -1.84 -44.75
CA ARG A 50 20.86 -2.57 -45.83
C ARG A 50 21.88 -3.01 -46.84
N SER A 51 21.92 -4.29 -47.17
CA SER A 51 22.81 -4.89 -48.15
C SER A 51 22.04 -5.88 -49.03
N GLY A 52 22.66 -6.33 -50.11
CA GLY A 52 22.10 -7.40 -50.94
C GLY A 52 21.96 -8.74 -50.23
N LYS A 53 22.55 -8.89 -49.02
CA LYS A 53 22.44 -10.08 -48.17
C LYS A 53 21.36 -9.97 -47.08
N GLY A 54 20.67 -8.81 -46.97
CA GLY A 54 19.64 -8.56 -45.97
C GLY A 54 19.86 -7.27 -45.20
N VAL A 55 19.27 -7.23 -43.99
CA VAL A 55 19.31 -6.09 -43.07
C VAL A 55 20.02 -6.51 -41.78
N THR A 56 20.98 -5.70 -41.35
CA THR A 56 21.71 -5.85 -40.09
C THR A 56 21.62 -4.56 -39.28
N GLN A 57 21.76 -4.64 -37.96
CA GLN A 57 21.72 -3.52 -37.04
C GLN A 57 23.05 -2.78 -37.04
N THR A 58 23.03 -1.45 -36.86
CA THR A 58 24.21 -0.67 -36.49
C THR A 58 24.47 -0.80 -34.99
N ASN A 59 25.59 -0.24 -34.48
CA ASN A 59 25.80 -0.20 -33.01
C ASN A 59 24.70 0.61 -32.32
N ASP A 60 24.36 1.79 -32.86
CA ASP A 60 23.25 2.61 -32.37
C ASP A 60 21.90 1.85 -32.45
N GLY A 61 21.74 1.07 -33.54
CA GLY A 61 20.55 0.20 -33.72
C GLY A 61 20.44 -0.90 -32.68
N VAL A 62 21.54 -1.53 -32.26
CA VAL A 62 21.55 -2.53 -31.20
C VAL A 62 21.11 -1.92 -29.87
N GLU A 63 21.70 -0.78 -29.51
CA GLU A 63 21.35 -0.07 -28.26
C GLU A 63 19.91 0.42 -28.30
N PHE A 64 19.49 1.10 -29.35
CA PHE A 64 18.13 1.58 -29.52
C PHE A 64 17.09 0.47 -29.45
N LEU A 65 17.37 -0.68 -30.06
CA LEU A 65 16.46 -1.85 -30.03
C LEU A 65 16.24 -2.42 -28.63
N GLN A 66 17.21 -2.33 -27.73
CA GLN A 66 16.99 -2.74 -26.34
C GLN A 66 15.90 -1.90 -25.68
N TYR A 67 15.99 -0.58 -25.78
CA TYR A 67 14.95 0.33 -25.28
C TYR A 67 13.61 0.16 -26.02
N ALA A 68 13.67 0.03 -27.36
CA ALA A 68 12.47 -0.15 -28.16
C ALA A 68 11.67 -1.41 -27.77
N LYS A 69 12.36 -2.52 -27.54
CA LYS A 69 11.74 -3.79 -27.09
C LYS A 69 11.12 -3.66 -25.69
N GLU A 70 11.77 -2.94 -24.79
CA GLU A 70 11.23 -2.71 -23.45
C GLU A 70 9.96 -1.86 -23.50
N ILE A 71 9.96 -0.75 -24.22
CA ILE A 71 8.77 0.11 -24.41
C ILE A 71 7.63 -0.69 -25.06
N TYR A 72 7.94 -1.46 -26.10
CA TYR A 72 6.92 -2.22 -26.82
C TYR A 72 6.33 -3.34 -25.94
N ARG A 73 7.15 -4.00 -25.14
CA ARG A 73 6.69 -4.99 -24.14
C ARG A 73 5.73 -4.36 -23.11
N GLN A 74 6.03 -3.16 -22.61
CA GLN A 74 5.15 -2.45 -21.69
C GLN A 74 3.82 -2.08 -22.36
N TYR A 75 3.88 -1.65 -23.62
CA TYR A 75 2.66 -1.41 -24.43
C TYR A 75 1.81 -2.69 -24.59
N GLU A 76 2.42 -3.83 -24.92
CA GLU A 76 1.70 -5.10 -25.03
C GLU A 76 1.07 -5.51 -23.70
N ASN A 77 1.76 -5.34 -22.58
CA ASN A 77 1.22 -5.59 -21.24
C ASN A 77 0.00 -4.70 -20.94
N LEU A 78 0.08 -3.43 -21.31
CA LEU A 78 -1.04 -2.50 -21.19
C LEU A 78 -2.25 -2.96 -22.04
N MET A 79 -1.99 -3.34 -23.30
CA MET A 79 -3.04 -3.82 -24.20
C MET A 79 -3.64 -5.16 -23.79
N LYS A 80 -2.84 -6.09 -23.24
CA LYS A 80 -3.34 -7.33 -22.64
C LYS A 80 -4.26 -7.06 -21.47
N LYS A 81 -3.94 -6.04 -20.66
CA LYS A 81 -4.70 -5.70 -19.46
C LYS A 81 -5.98 -4.92 -19.75
N TYR A 82 -5.93 -3.93 -20.65
CA TYR A 82 -7.01 -2.96 -20.90
C TYR A 82 -7.61 -3.03 -22.30
N GLY A 83 -7.03 -3.80 -23.23
CA GLY A 83 -7.51 -3.96 -24.60
C GLY A 83 -8.81 -4.76 -24.68
N LYS A 84 -9.43 -4.77 -25.89
CA LYS A 84 -10.66 -5.55 -26.15
C LYS A 84 -10.40 -7.04 -25.89
N GLY A 85 -11.10 -7.60 -24.88
CA GLY A 85 -10.93 -9.00 -24.44
C GLY A 85 -9.95 -9.20 -23.29
N GLY A 86 -9.35 -8.15 -22.76
CA GLY A 86 -8.54 -8.19 -21.54
C GLY A 86 -9.40 -8.51 -20.32
N SER A 87 -8.95 -9.44 -19.47
CA SER A 87 -9.59 -9.72 -18.18
C SER A 87 -9.19 -8.63 -17.18
N TYR A 88 -9.83 -7.45 -17.30
CA TYR A 88 -9.60 -6.37 -16.35
C TYR A 88 -10.36 -6.65 -15.06
N LYS A 89 -9.64 -6.95 -14.00
CA LYS A 89 -10.20 -6.96 -12.65
C LYS A 89 -10.17 -5.53 -12.08
N LYS A 90 -11.30 -5.08 -11.57
CA LYS A 90 -11.34 -3.84 -10.79
C LYS A 90 -10.46 -4.02 -9.54
N LYS A 91 -9.60 -3.05 -9.27
CA LYS A 91 -8.69 -3.09 -8.12
C LYS A 91 -9.20 -2.21 -7.00
N PHE A 92 -9.11 -2.71 -5.79
CA PHE A 92 -9.32 -1.93 -4.58
C PHE A 92 -8.27 -2.30 -3.55
N GLY A 93 -7.60 -1.31 -3.02
CA GLY A 93 -6.53 -1.48 -2.04
C GLY A 93 -6.73 -0.60 -0.81
N VAL A 94 -6.40 -1.15 0.34
CA VAL A 94 -6.36 -0.46 1.64
C VAL A 94 -4.99 -0.66 2.26
N SER A 95 -4.40 0.40 2.81
CA SER A 95 -3.24 0.32 3.71
C SER A 95 -3.64 0.83 5.08
N THR A 96 -3.28 0.14 6.14
CA THR A 96 -3.70 0.48 7.49
C THR A 96 -2.56 0.27 8.48
N GLN A 97 -2.53 1.07 9.54
CA GLN A 97 -1.85 0.66 10.77
C GLN A 97 -2.49 -0.64 11.29
N HIS A 98 -1.94 -1.26 12.32
CA HIS A 98 -2.36 -2.60 12.74
C HIS A 98 -3.70 -2.62 13.51
N TYR A 99 -4.80 -2.30 12.81
CA TYR A 99 -6.16 -2.28 13.35
C TYR A 99 -6.99 -3.49 12.90
N SER A 100 -7.35 -4.37 13.84
CA SER A 100 -8.19 -5.54 13.54
C SER A 100 -9.58 -5.17 13.01
N PHE A 101 -10.17 -4.07 13.47
CA PHE A 101 -11.47 -3.60 12.97
C PHE A 101 -11.40 -3.18 11.48
N ALA A 102 -10.27 -2.60 11.05
CA ALA A 102 -10.08 -2.22 9.65
C ALA A 102 -10.01 -3.46 8.74
N VAL A 103 -9.35 -4.52 9.22
CA VAL A 103 -9.33 -5.82 8.53
C VAL A 103 -10.72 -6.45 8.50
N LYS A 104 -11.47 -6.42 9.61
CA LYS A 104 -12.85 -6.94 9.67
C LYS A 104 -13.77 -6.21 8.70
N ALA A 105 -13.74 -4.89 8.70
CA ALA A 105 -14.52 -4.08 7.75
C ALA A 105 -14.18 -4.40 6.29
N PHE A 106 -12.90 -4.69 5.99
CA PHE A 106 -12.47 -5.10 4.67
C PHE A 106 -13.04 -6.48 4.28
N VAL A 107 -13.04 -7.43 5.21
CA VAL A 107 -13.64 -8.76 5.01
C VAL A 107 -15.13 -8.63 4.71
N ASP A 108 -15.86 -7.85 5.51
CA ASP A 108 -17.31 -7.66 5.35
C ASP A 108 -17.65 -7.03 4.00
N MET A 109 -16.90 -6.00 3.61
CA MET A 109 -17.06 -5.37 2.29
C MET A 109 -16.72 -6.35 1.16
N ALA A 110 -15.61 -7.08 1.25
CA ALA A 110 -15.15 -7.96 0.18
C ALA A 110 -16.12 -9.15 -0.07
N GLN A 111 -16.83 -9.62 0.95
CA GLN A 111 -17.83 -10.69 0.83
C GLN A 111 -19.04 -10.30 -0.03
N GLU A 112 -19.27 -8.99 -0.24
CA GLU A 112 -20.35 -8.51 -1.11
C GLU A 112 -20.01 -8.60 -2.60
N TYR A 113 -18.77 -8.94 -2.97
CA TYR A 113 -18.27 -8.90 -4.35
C TYR A 113 -17.86 -10.28 -4.89
N ASP A 114 -18.01 -10.43 -6.21
CA ASP A 114 -17.51 -11.60 -6.93
C ASP A 114 -15.98 -11.49 -7.10
N MET A 115 -15.24 -12.26 -6.29
CA MET A 115 -13.76 -12.28 -6.27
C MET A 115 -13.13 -12.61 -7.63
N SER A 116 -13.88 -13.19 -8.57
CA SER A 116 -13.38 -13.46 -9.93
C SER A 116 -13.21 -12.18 -10.75
N LYS A 117 -13.99 -11.14 -10.45
CA LYS A 117 -14.03 -9.85 -11.17
C LYS A 117 -13.21 -8.74 -10.51
N TYR A 118 -12.72 -8.97 -9.29
CA TYR A 118 -12.04 -7.97 -8.49
C TYR A 118 -10.67 -8.47 -8.02
N GLU A 119 -9.74 -7.56 -7.84
CA GLU A 119 -8.44 -7.77 -7.21
C GLU A 119 -8.39 -6.89 -5.96
N PHE A 120 -8.51 -7.53 -4.81
CA PHE A 120 -8.51 -6.88 -3.50
C PHE A 120 -7.14 -6.97 -2.84
N ALA A 121 -6.72 -5.90 -2.17
CA ALA A 121 -5.50 -5.88 -1.37
C ALA A 121 -5.75 -5.13 -0.06
N ILE A 122 -5.36 -5.72 1.06
CA ILE A 122 -5.23 -5.03 2.33
C ILE A 122 -3.82 -5.24 2.87
N LYS A 123 -3.20 -4.19 3.36
CA LYS A 123 -1.83 -4.20 3.88
C LYS A 123 -1.81 -3.53 5.25
N GLU A 124 -1.48 -4.28 6.29
CA GLU A 124 -1.09 -3.72 7.58
C GLU A 124 0.38 -3.31 7.49
N THR A 125 0.69 -2.05 7.76
CA THR A 125 2.03 -1.54 7.53
C THR A 125 2.31 -0.25 8.30
N LYS A 126 3.57 0.19 8.28
CA LYS A 126 4.09 1.38 8.94
C LYS A 126 3.37 2.65 8.51
N THR A 127 3.23 3.59 9.42
CA THR A 127 2.51 4.85 9.21
C THR A 127 2.93 5.59 7.94
N ARG A 128 4.23 5.72 7.68
CA ARG A 128 4.73 6.37 6.46
C ARG A 128 4.43 5.59 5.18
N GLU A 129 4.39 4.27 5.27
CA GLU A 129 4.01 3.43 4.13
C GLU A 129 2.51 3.54 3.84
N VAL A 130 1.65 3.64 4.88
CA VAL A 130 0.21 3.93 4.69
C VAL A 130 0.04 5.22 3.90
N ILE A 131 0.71 6.31 4.30
CA ILE A 131 0.68 7.60 3.61
C ILE A 131 1.21 7.47 2.17
N GLY A 132 2.36 6.80 1.98
CA GLY A 132 2.98 6.58 0.68
C GLY A 132 2.12 5.77 -0.28
N ASP A 133 1.49 4.70 0.20
CA ASP A 133 0.64 3.83 -0.61
C ASP A 133 -0.62 4.57 -1.10
N VAL A 134 -1.23 5.43 -0.25
CA VAL A 134 -2.38 6.24 -0.66
C VAL A 134 -1.96 7.38 -1.59
N SER A 135 -0.86 8.06 -1.33
CA SER A 135 -0.36 9.14 -2.18
C SER A 135 -0.02 8.68 -3.59
N THR A 136 0.47 7.45 -3.74
CA THR A 136 0.84 6.83 -5.03
C THR A 136 -0.28 6.00 -5.65
N LEU A 137 -1.48 6.00 -5.07
CA LEU A 137 -2.65 5.23 -5.54
C LEU A 137 -2.42 3.70 -5.59
N LYS A 138 -1.51 3.17 -4.79
CA LYS A 138 -1.42 1.73 -4.54
C LYS A 138 -2.57 1.27 -3.66
N SER A 139 -2.99 2.13 -2.71
CA SER A 139 -4.20 1.98 -1.93
C SER A 139 -5.10 3.19 -2.15
N GLU A 140 -6.40 2.97 -2.19
CA GLU A 140 -7.39 4.05 -2.31
C GLU A 140 -7.63 4.72 -0.96
N ILE A 141 -7.61 3.93 0.11
CA ILE A 141 -7.86 4.35 1.48
C ILE A 141 -6.70 3.92 2.37
N GLY A 142 -6.31 4.80 3.28
CA GLY A 142 -5.42 4.50 4.39
C GLY A 142 -6.14 4.65 5.72
N VAL A 143 -5.79 3.87 6.73
CA VAL A 143 -6.34 4.00 8.08
C VAL A 143 -5.21 4.25 9.07
N LEU A 144 -5.30 5.34 9.82
CA LEU A 144 -4.32 5.75 10.82
C LEU A 144 -4.98 6.60 11.90
N TYR A 145 -4.23 6.96 12.96
CA TYR A 145 -4.73 7.84 13.99
C TYR A 145 -3.96 9.16 14.07
N LEU A 146 -4.63 10.16 14.59
CA LEU A 146 -4.05 11.42 15.07
C LEU A 146 -4.25 11.52 16.59
N SER A 147 -3.32 12.18 17.26
CA SER A 147 -3.41 12.57 18.68
C SER A 147 -2.88 13.98 18.84
N ASP A 148 -3.07 14.61 19.96
CA ASP A 148 -2.51 15.95 20.22
C ASP A 148 -1.00 15.99 20.02
N PHE A 149 -0.31 14.89 20.31
CA PHE A 149 1.14 14.78 20.14
C PHE A 149 1.58 14.77 18.67
N ASN A 150 0.95 13.94 17.82
CA ASN A 150 1.41 13.74 16.45
C ASN A 150 0.68 14.58 15.40
N ARG A 151 -0.49 15.17 15.73
CA ARG A 151 -1.40 15.85 14.80
C ARG A 151 -0.68 16.84 13.88
N LYS A 152 0.05 17.78 14.46
CA LYS A 152 0.70 18.85 13.69
C LYS A 152 1.73 18.33 12.68
N ALA A 153 2.48 17.30 13.06
CA ALA A 153 3.46 16.66 12.19
C ALA A 153 2.77 15.85 11.10
N MET A 154 1.75 15.07 11.46
CA MET A 154 0.99 14.23 10.54
C MET A 154 0.19 15.08 9.53
N GLU A 155 -0.50 16.12 9.96
CA GLU A 155 -1.23 17.03 9.05
C GLU A 155 -0.29 17.66 8.01
N LYS A 156 0.93 18.03 8.41
CA LYS A 156 1.94 18.52 7.47
C LYS A 156 2.36 17.45 6.47
N LEU A 157 2.56 16.21 6.91
CA LEU A 157 2.89 15.08 6.02
C LEU A 157 1.76 14.80 5.05
N LEU A 158 0.52 14.73 5.52
CA LEU A 158 -0.67 14.51 4.70
C LEU A 158 -0.87 15.63 3.67
N HIS A 159 -0.72 16.88 4.09
CA HIS A 159 -0.81 18.03 3.18
C HIS A 159 0.23 17.96 2.06
N ASN A 160 1.49 17.66 2.39
CA ASN A 160 2.57 17.51 1.39
C ASN A 160 2.34 16.34 0.45
N ALA A 161 1.68 15.29 0.91
CA ALA A 161 1.30 14.11 0.12
C ALA A 161 -0.02 14.29 -0.66
N HIS A 162 -0.67 15.46 -0.58
CA HIS A 162 -1.99 15.75 -1.16
C HIS A 162 -3.09 14.80 -0.66
N LEU A 163 -3.09 14.50 0.63
CA LEU A 163 -4.07 13.64 1.28
C LEU A 163 -4.96 14.45 2.22
N GLU A 164 -6.15 13.93 2.49
CA GLU A 164 -7.12 14.45 3.47
C GLU A 164 -7.36 13.38 4.54
N PHE A 165 -7.47 13.81 5.80
CA PHE A 165 -7.85 12.97 6.92
C PHE A 165 -9.31 13.17 7.26
N HIS A 166 -10.03 12.08 7.49
CA HIS A 166 -11.43 12.03 7.85
C HIS A 166 -11.59 11.26 9.15
N PRO A 167 -12.02 11.89 10.24
CA PRO A 167 -12.19 11.23 11.53
C PRO A 167 -13.32 10.20 11.48
N LEU A 168 -13.14 9.09 12.20
CA LEU A 168 -14.13 8.04 12.38
C LEU A 168 -14.58 7.89 13.83
N VAL A 169 -13.61 7.87 14.76
CA VAL A 169 -13.90 7.66 16.19
C VAL A 169 -12.76 8.18 17.06
N ASP A 170 -13.14 8.72 18.22
CA ASP A 170 -12.21 9.06 19.29
C ASP A 170 -12.15 7.91 20.29
N CYS A 171 -10.94 7.50 20.64
CA CYS A 171 -10.67 6.41 21.57
C CYS A 171 -9.76 6.88 22.69
N ARG A 172 -9.88 6.27 23.85
CA ARG A 172 -8.89 6.39 24.93
C ARG A 172 -7.85 5.26 24.85
N ALA A 173 -6.76 5.42 25.55
CA ALA A 173 -5.73 4.39 25.63
C ALA A 173 -6.21 3.18 26.46
N TYR A 174 -5.93 1.99 25.96
CA TYR A 174 -6.10 0.72 26.63
C TYR A 174 -4.78 -0.04 26.62
N VAL A 175 -4.59 -0.89 27.65
CA VAL A 175 -3.51 -1.87 27.69
C VAL A 175 -4.03 -3.17 27.09
N TYR A 176 -3.44 -3.60 25.99
CA TYR A 176 -3.77 -4.86 25.33
C TYR A 176 -2.81 -5.95 25.78
N LEU A 177 -3.34 -7.04 26.30
CA LEU A 177 -2.57 -8.14 26.86
C LEU A 177 -3.35 -9.45 26.75
N TRP A 178 -2.67 -10.59 26.94
CA TRP A 178 -3.34 -11.88 26.94
C TRP A 178 -4.07 -12.14 28.26
N ARG A 179 -5.11 -12.94 28.25
CA ARG A 179 -5.98 -13.18 29.44
C ARG A 179 -5.28 -13.83 30.62
N GLY A 180 -4.16 -14.53 30.41
CA GLY A 180 -3.34 -15.09 31.48
C GLY A 180 -2.30 -14.12 32.06
N HIS A 181 -2.24 -12.88 31.55
CA HIS A 181 -1.34 -11.86 32.11
C HIS A 181 -1.74 -11.50 33.53
N PRO A 182 -0.78 -11.28 34.48
CA PRO A 182 -1.09 -10.95 35.86
C PRO A 182 -2.00 -9.72 36.05
N LEU A 183 -2.01 -8.78 35.11
CA LEU A 183 -2.84 -7.58 35.14
C LEU A 183 -4.15 -7.71 34.36
N ALA A 184 -4.46 -8.87 33.76
CA ALA A 184 -5.65 -9.03 32.92
C ALA A 184 -6.99 -8.90 33.66
N GLY A 185 -6.99 -9.09 34.96
CA GLY A 185 -8.17 -8.96 35.83
C GLY A 185 -8.38 -7.58 36.44
N GLU A 186 -7.50 -6.63 36.17
CA GLU A 186 -7.61 -5.26 36.68
C GLU A 186 -8.77 -4.51 35.99
N THR A 187 -9.37 -3.57 36.71
CA THR A 187 -10.41 -2.69 36.16
C THR A 187 -9.83 -1.51 35.37
N ALA A 188 -8.59 -1.11 35.73
CA ALA A 188 -7.78 -0.15 35.03
C ALA A 188 -6.31 -0.38 35.38
N ILE A 189 -5.40 -0.09 34.47
CA ILE A 189 -3.95 -0.28 34.65
C ILE A 189 -3.26 1.08 34.60
N ARG A 190 -2.34 1.30 35.57
CA ARG A 190 -1.47 2.49 35.63
C ARG A 190 -0.09 2.19 35.09
N PHE A 191 0.64 3.23 34.68
CA PHE A 191 1.97 3.11 34.08
C PHE A 191 2.96 2.36 34.96
N GLU A 192 2.95 2.61 36.28
CA GLU A 192 3.89 1.98 37.23
C GLU A 192 3.69 0.45 37.30
N GLN A 193 2.47 -0.05 37.12
CA GLN A 193 2.19 -1.48 37.13
C GLN A 193 2.81 -2.18 35.90
N LEU A 194 3.05 -1.45 34.82
CA LEU A 194 3.60 -1.97 33.57
C LEU A 194 5.14 -2.06 33.58
N ALA A 195 5.83 -1.45 34.55
CA ALA A 195 7.29 -1.34 34.58
C ALA A 195 8.04 -2.68 34.57
N HIS A 196 7.37 -3.76 35.03
CA HIS A 196 7.96 -5.11 35.10
C HIS A 196 7.75 -5.95 33.84
N TYR A 197 6.98 -5.45 32.88
CA TYR A 197 6.58 -6.18 31.67
C TYR A 197 7.12 -5.49 30.42
N PRO A 198 7.49 -6.22 29.36
CA PRO A 198 7.95 -5.61 28.14
C PRO A 198 6.82 -4.92 27.38
N CYS A 199 7.03 -3.66 27.04
CA CYS A 199 6.19 -2.93 26.11
C CYS A 199 6.48 -3.42 24.69
N LEU A 200 5.47 -3.86 23.99
CA LEU A 200 5.54 -4.32 22.62
C LEU A 200 5.08 -3.19 21.69
N ALA A 201 5.87 -2.85 20.70
CA ALA A 201 5.59 -1.79 19.75
C ALA A 201 5.81 -2.27 18.31
N PHE A 202 5.06 -1.70 17.36
CA PHE A 202 5.29 -1.96 15.95
C PHE A 202 6.51 -1.17 15.45
N ASP A 203 7.43 -1.89 14.78
CA ASP A 203 8.63 -1.27 14.22
C ASP A 203 8.28 -0.33 13.07
N GLN A 204 8.61 0.94 13.20
CA GLN A 204 8.38 1.95 12.16
C GLN A 204 9.60 2.15 11.23
N GLY A 205 10.70 1.41 11.45
CA GLY A 205 11.93 1.47 10.66
C GLY A 205 12.90 2.56 11.12
N ASP A 206 14.13 2.50 10.60
CA ASP A 206 15.25 3.33 11.05
C ASP A 206 15.09 4.84 10.81
N ASN A 207 14.31 5.22 9.80
CA ASN A 207 14.07 6.63 9.44
C ASN A 207 12.76 7.18 10.04
N SER A 208 12.16 6.48 11.00
CA SER A 208 10.94 6.90 11.66
C SER A 208 11.21 7.94 12.75
N SER A 209 10.22 8.75 13.02
CA SER A 209 10.17 9.65 14.18
C SER A 209 9.16 9.14 15.22
N PHE A 210 9.18 9.67 16.43
CA PHE A 210 8.16 9.36 17.44
C PHE A 210 6.73 9.67 16.98
N TYR A 211 6.57 10.61 16.03
CA TYR A 211 5.27 10.93 15.43
C TYR A 211 4.69 9.82 14.53
N ASP A 212 5.53 8.88 14.09
CA ASP A 212 5.13 7.78 13.22
C ASP A 212 4.66 6.55 14.01
N ALA A 213 4.81 6.53 15.35
CA ALA A 213 4.43 5.41 16.21
C ALA A 213 2.93 5.10 16.10
N GLU A 214 2.60 3.82 16.14
CA GLU A 214 1.19 3.36 16.13
C GLU A 214 0.60 3.27 17.53
N GLU A 215 1.48 3.17 18.53
CA GLU A 215 1.10 3.14 19.93
C GLU A 215 0.99 4.57 20.48
N ILE A 216 -0.06 4.81 21.23
CA ILE A 216 -0.20 6.05 21.98
C ILE A 216 0.81 6.10 23.13
N LEU A 217 1.18 7.29 23.57
CA LEU A 217 2.18 7.52 24.62
C LEU A 217 3.57 6.96 24.28
N SER A 218 3.90 6.86 23.00
CA SER A 218 5.18 6.34 22.50
C SER A 218 6.42 7.15 22.93
N THR A 219 6.23 8.36 23.47
CA THR A 219 7.30 9.23 23.97
C THR A 219 7.72 8.94 25.42
N ARG A 220 6.97 8.09 26.13
CA ARG A 220 7.32 7.72 27.49
C ARG A 220 8.53 6.80 27.54
N GLU A 221 9.28 6.86 28.60
CA GLU A 221 10.40 5.93 28.85
C GLU A 221 9.86 4.60 29.38
N TYR A 222 9.94 3.58 28.55
CA TYR A 222 9.59 2.21 28.91
C TYR A 222 10.87 1.46 29.33
N ALA A 223 10.83 0.78 30.49
CA ALA A 223 11.98 0.03 30.99
C ALA A 223 12.43 -1.10 30.03
N GLN A 224 11.48 -1.70 29.33
CA GLN A 224 11.72 -2.78 28.38
C GLN A 224 10.87 -2.55 27.15
N VAL A 225 11.47 -2.55 25.95
CA VAL A 225 10.77 -2.40 24.68
C VAL A 225 11.18 -3.52 23.73
N ILE A 226 10.20 -4.16 23.12
CA ILE A 226 10.41 -5.13 22.03
C ILE A 226 9.64 -4.65 20.82
N LYS A 227 10.31 -4.55 19.67
CA LYS A 227 9.68 -4.16 18.40
C LYS A 227 9.33 -5.39 17.58
N ALA A 228 8.14 -5.42 17.02
CA ALA A 228 7.66 -6.46 16.11
C ALA A 228 7.17 -5.84 14.79
N ASN A 229 7.19 -6.61 13.70
CA ASN A 229 6.80 -6.12 12.39
C ASN A 229 5.40 -6.56 11.98
N ASP A 230 4.77 -7.46 12.74
CA ASP A 230 3.48 -8.02 12.41
C ASP A 230 2.69 -8.42 13.65
N ARG A 231 1.37 -8.50 13.47
CA ARG A 231 0.43 -8.81 14.56
C ARG A 231 0.62 -10.21 15.13
N ALA A 232 0.93 -11.22 14.33
CA ALA A 232 1.07 -12.59 14.82
C ALA A 232 2.27 -12.71 15.76
N THR A 233 3.40 -12.10 15.40
CA THR A 233 4.57 -11.99 16.27
C THR A 233 4.25 -11.22 17.55
N MET A 234 3.54 -10.10 17.44
CA MET A 234 3.09 -9.30 18.61
C MET A 234 2.29 -10.16 19.59
N LEU A 235 1.28 -10.88 19.12
CA LEU A 235 0.43 -11.74 19.95
C LEU A 235 1.23 -12.88 20.59
N ASN A 236 2.16 -13.50 19.89
CA ASN A 236 3.05 -14.53 20.44
C ASN A 236 3.95 -14.00 21.55
N LEU A 237 4.48 -12.78 21.41
CA LEU A 237 5.29 -12.11 22.44
C LEU A 237 4.45 -11.74 23.66
N MET A 238 3.18 -11.35 23.49
CA MET A 238 2.25 -11.12 24.61
C MET A 238 2.12 -12.36 25.48
N VAL A 239 1.90 -13.53 24.86
CA VAL A 239 1.77 -14.78 25.58
C VAL A 239 3.11 -15.25 26.18
N GLY A 240 4.16 -15.24 25.35
CA GLY A 240 5.47 -15.83 25.72
C GLY A 240 6.26 -15.06 26.76
N LEU A 241 6.06 -13.73 26.82
CA LEU A 241 6.85 -12.84 27.69
C LEU A 241 6.00 -12.02 28.67
N ASN A 242 4.69 -12.26 28.76
CA ASN A 242 3.76 -11.37 29.47
C ASN A 242 3.91 -9.91 28.98
N GLY A 243 4.10 -9.73 27.67
CA GLY A 243 4.19 -8.41 27.07
C GLY A 243 2.82 -7.74 26.94
N TYR A 244 2.84 -6.43 26.78
CA TYR A 244 1.65 -5.63 26.55
C TYR A 244 1.89 -4.60 25.43
N THR A 245 0.83 -4.09 24.83
CA THR A 245 0.91 -2.90 23.98
C THR A 245 -0.19 -1.90 24.35
N LEU A 246 0.02 -0.63 24.06
CA LEU A 246 -1.01 0.40 24.19
C LEU A 246 -1.79 0.54 22.89
N CYS A 247 -3.12 0.50 22.97
CA CYS A 247 -4.00 0.48 21.82
C CYS A 247 -5.27 1.32 22.05
N SER A 248 -6.11 1.38 21.03
CA SER A 248 -7.42 2.08 21.06
C SER A 248 -8.51 1.38 21.88
N GLY A 249 -8.28 0.15 22.34
CA GLY A 249 -9.31 -0.68 22.95
C GLY A 249 -10.29 -1.33 21.96
N ILE A 250 -10.29 -0.94 20.71
CA ILE A 250 -11.15 -1.49 19.66
C ILE A 250 -10.51 -2.76 19.10
N ILE A 251 -10.88 -3.90 19.66
CA ILE A 251 -10.32 -5.21 19.32
C ILE A 251 -11.39 -6.08 18.68
N CYS A 252 -11.08 -6.65 17.52
CA CYS A 252 -11.95 -7.63 16.88
C CYS A 252 -11.64 -9.04 17.43
N GLU A 253 -12.40 -9.50 18.41
CA GLU A 253 -12.24 -10.86 18.98
C GLU A 253 -12.45 -11.96 17.94
N GLU A 254 -13.34 -11.74 16.96
CA GLU A 254 -13.58 -12.70 15.87
C GLU A 254 -12.30 -13.01 15.07
N LEU A 255 -11.41 -12.02 14.87
CA LEU A 255 -10.19 -12.17 14.11
C LEU A 255 -8.96 -12.46 14.98
N ASN A 256 -8.89 -11.88 16.18
CA ASN A 256 -7.75 -12.01 17.08
C ASN A 256 -7.87 -13.18 18.05
N GLY A 257 -9.07 -13.77 18.20
CA GLY A 257 -9.38 -14.76 19.21
C GLY A 257 -9.75 -14.15 20.57
N SER A 258 -10.37 -14.95 21.42
CA SER A 258 -10.85 -14.55 22.75
C SER A 258 -9.79 -14.62 23.86
N ASP A 259 -8.55 -14.98 23.51
CA ASP A 259 -7.46 -15.17 24.49
C ASP A 259 -6.80 -13.85 24.93
N TYR A 260 -7.26 -12.72 24.41
CA TYR A 260 -6.72 -11.39 24.68
C TYR A 260 -7.78 -10.48 25.28
N VAL A 261 -7.32 -9.45 25.99
CA VAL A 261 -8.20 -8.46 26.63
C VAL A 261 -7.57 -7.07 26.54
N ALA A 262 -8.41 -6.06 26.37
CA ALA A 262 -8.03 -4.66 26.47
C ALA A 262 -8.55 -4.11 27.82
N VAL A 263 -7.64 -3.69 28.67
CA VAL A 263 -7.95 -3.11 29.99
C VAL A 263 -7.73 -1.59 29.90
N PRO A 264 -8.66 -0.75 30.41
CA PRO A 264 -8.50 0.70 30.38
C PRO A 264 -7.16 1.14 30.98
N PHE A 265 -6.43 2.01 30.26
CA PHE A 265 -5.26 2.68 30.79
C PHE A 265 -5.70 3.94 31.53
N GLN A 266 -5.26 4.10 32.78
CA GLN A 266 -5.60 5.26 33.61
C GLN A 266 -4.34 5.74 34.34
N ASP A 267 -3.90 6.96 34.06
CA ASP A 267 -2.76 7.57 34.68
C ASP A 267 -3.04 9.03 35.02
N GLU A 268 -2.62 9.49 36.20
CA GLU A 268 -2.88 10.86 36.66
C GLU A 268 -2.19 11.88 35.75
N GLY A 269 -2.94 12.86 35.25
CA GLY A 269 -2.43 13.97 34.44
C GLY A 269 -2.28 13.70 32.95
N THR A 270 -2.70 12.54 32.42
CA THR A 270 -2.54 12.16 31.00
C THR A 270 -3.83 12.12 30.19
N ASP A 271 -4.95 12.63 30.74
CA ASP A 271 -6.27 12.51 30.08
C ASP A 271 -6.32 13.05 28.64
N SER A 272 -5.61 14.13 28.34
CA SER A 272 -5.55 14.68 26.96
C SER A 272 -4.53 13.98 26.05
N GLU A 273 -3.44 13.46 26.63
CA GLU A 273 -2.39 12.77 25.86
C GLU A 273 -2.79 11.34 25.46
N SER A 274 -3.81 10.77 26.11
CA SER A 274 -4.29 9.42 25.91
C SER A 274 -5.45 9.29 24.90
N VAL A 275 -5.81 10.36 24.20
CA VAL A 275 -6.87 10.33 23.19
C VAL A 275 -6.28 10.10 21.79
N MET A 276 -6.85 9.11 21.10
CA MET A 276 -6.58 8.76 19.71
C MET A 276 -7.80 9.09 18.86
N GLU A 277 -7.67 9.97 17.88
CA GLU A 277 -8.66 10.15 16.82
C GLU A 277 -8.31 9.23 15.66
N ILE A 278 -8.96 8.07 15.58
CA ILE A 278 -8.78 7.13 14.47
C ILE A 278 -9.62 7.61 13.29
N GLY A 279 -9.01 7.61 12.11
CA GLY A 279 -9.67 8.02 10.89
C GLY A 279 -9.09 7.35 9.65
N TYR A 280 -9.66 7.72 8.52
CA TYR A 280 -9.12 7.30 7.24
C TYR A 280 -8.54 8.49 6.47
N ILE A 281 -7.60 8.17 5.59
CA ILE A 281 -7.02 9.11 4.63
C ILE A 281 -7.33 8.65 3.22
N ASN A 282 -7.60 9.60 2.34
CA ASN A 282 -7.69 9.41 0.90
C ASN A 282 -7.02 10.57 0.16
N ARG A 283 -6.82 10.41 -1.14
CA ARG A 283 -6.23 11.47 -1.95
C ARG A 283 -7.21 12.63 -2.12
N LYS A 284 -6.72 13.84 -1.90
CA LYS A 284 -7.50 15.08 -2.06
C LYS A 284 -8.07 15.19 -3.47
N ASN A 285 -9.35 15.61 -3.58
CA ASN A 285 -10.07 15.77 -4.84
C ASN A 285 -10.22 14.46 -5.67
N LEU A 286 -10.01 13.29 -5.08
CA LEU A 286 -10.30 12.01 -5.72
C LEU A 286 -11.69 11.54 -5.30
N VAL A 287 -12.53 11.21 -6.27
CA VAL A 287 -13.82 10.56 -6.02
C VAL A 287 -13.55 9.11 -5.61
N LEU A 288 -14.08 8.71 -4.46
CA LEU A 288 -13.97 7.33 -4.00
C LEU A 288 -14.71 6.38 -4.93
N SER A 289 -14.18 5.17 -5.08
CA SER A 289 -14.89 4.09 -5.75
C SER A 289 -16.07 3.61 -4.90
N GLU A 290 -17.02 2.91 -5.52
CA GLU A 290 -18.11 2.24 -4.80
C GLU A 290 -17.57 1.32 -3.68
N MET A 291 -16.44 0.64 -3.93
CA MET A 291 -15.79 -0.22 -2.93
C MET A 291 -15.21 0.59 -1.78
N GLY A 292 -14.64 1.75 -2.07
CA GLY A 292 -14.12 2.68 -1.05
C GLY A 292 -15.24 3.20 -0.14
N GLU A 293 -16.37 3.60 -0.72
CA GLU A 293 -17.53 4.04 0.04
C GLU A 293 -18.08 2.92 0.94
N LYS A 294 -18.26 1.71 0.40
CA LYS A 294 -18.72 0.55 1.17
C LYS A 294 -17.75 0.14 2.28
N TYR A 295 -16.44 0.24 2.03
CA TYR A 295 -15.46 -0.03 3.07
C TYR A 295 -15.54 0.96 4.23
N ILE A 296 -15.71 2.25 3.94
CA ILE A 296 -15.91 3.30 4.95
C ILE A 296 -17.21 3.04 5.74
N GLU A 297 -18.29 2.67 5.05
CA GLU A 297 -19.57 2.31 5.70
C GLU A 297 -19.42 1.08 6.61
N ALA A 298 -18.66 0.06 6.18
CA ALA A 298 -18.38 -1.12 6.99
C ALA A 298 -17.56 -0.75 8.24
N MET A 299 -16.55 0.10 8.13
CA MET A 299 -15.80 0.62 9.29
C MET A 299 -16.72 1.37 10.27
N LYS A 300 -17.54 2.31 9.76
CA LYS A 300 -18.48 3.08 10.59
C LYS A 300 -19.48 2.19 11.31
N ARG A 301 -20.03 1.19 10.62
CA ARG A 301 -20.97 0.21 11.17
C ARG A 301 -20.33 -0.61 12.30
N TYR A 302 -19.09 -1.07 12.09
CA TYR A 302 -18.34 -1.80 13.10
C TYR A 302 -18.10 -0.93 14.35
N LEU A 303 -17.60 0.29 14.16
CA LEU A 303 -17.27 1.23 15.24
C LEU A 303 -18.51 1.70 16.01
N ALA A 304 -19.68 1.76 15.39
CA ALA A 304 -20.93 2.11 16.07
C ALA A 304 -21.50 0.96 16.92
N ALA A 305 -21.06 -0.28 16.70
CA ALA A 305 -21.49 -1.47 17.45
C ALA A 305 -20.56 -1.83 18.62
N THR A 306 -19.40 -1.18 18.71
CA THR A 306 -18.38 -1.36 19.76
C THR A 306 -18.47 -0.26 20.79
#